data_8232dc30565c71f92cc484fe04994317
#
_entry.id   8232dc30565c71f92cc484fe04994317
#
_cell.length_a   1.000
_cell.length_b   1.000
_cell.length_c   1.000
_cell.angle_alpha   90.00
_cell.angle_beta   90.00
_cell.angle_gamma   90.00
#
_symmetry.space_group_name_H-M   'P 1'
#
loop_
_entity.id
_entity.type
_entity.pdbx_description
1 polymer ?
#
loop_
_entity_poly.entity_id
_entity_poly.type
_entity_poly.pdbx_seq_one_letter_code
_entity_poly.pdbx_strand_id
1 'polypeptide(L)'
;MVGNQNRVFLIFFWIGCCLFPYTGLAQATAENQIGYFPLKEQLENVKQYPENYKEIADAYLKLGEYYHSLGLFSEATEQYNLALNQLGTALNDPLFITLNNNIGRVYLALNKFELAEQYFTESMKSARELKYDAGLASSLGLLGASHEKQSEYPEALEDQFQSLSLFQKLKDSSGIALTNENIGSIYEDLEEYDKAYLYFKKAYTFFKGSFSIEESNVLNNLGDVFRKTKDYTKALEFTVKSLNLAEEINDLHQLESAHKDLSKTYALMGDYEKAHSHLLSASEFNNQMITSQNSDQLNVLQTIFETNKKEAEIELLKEQGKVSRANQNVLWVALFAIAAILTILYFYLGRKKEAKIKLQEYKQRMLKAELEKKAIEEKNLQREVQLKTSSLSRYSLHLSQKNKILLDLSSTLTNIASRKNMNTSEKIKTLVKEIDHNLQEENEWDEFMSFFKEIHPEFIKKLSSLSENSLSPAELRLGMLLRLNLSSKEIASILRVTPDSVRVARYRLRKKLPIDQKEELVNFMVDL
;
A
#
# COMPACT_ATOMS: atom_id res chain seq x y z
N MET A 1 -69.84 20.00 -41.38
CA MET A 1 -69.43 18.64 -41.15
C MET A 1 -67.91 18.64 -40.93
N VAL A 2 -67.61 18.77 -39.75
CA VAL A 2 -66.64 18.13 -38.89
C VAL A 2 -65.27 17.87 -39.54
N GLY A 3 -64.31 18.70 -39.26
CA GLY A 3 -62.90 18.49 -39.43
C GLY A 3 -62.17 18.73 -38.12
N ASN A 4 -61.57 17.67 -37.62
CA ASN A 4 -60.90 17.65 -36.32
C ASN A 4 -59.42 18.04 -36.52
N GLN A 5 -58.99 19.15 -35.93
CA GLN A 5 -57.58 19.54 -35.88
C GLN A 5 -57.02 19.18 -34.50
N ASN A 6 -56.15 18.22 -34.47
CA ASN A 6 -55.33 17.90 -33.29
C ASN A 6 -54.24 18.96 -33.11
N ARG A 7 -54.37 19.77 -32.08
CA ARG A 7 -53.29 20.64 -31.57
C ARG A 7 -52.48 19.83 -30.55
N VAL A 8 -51.25 19.51 -30.89
CA VAL A 8 -50.25 19.01 -29.96
C VAL A 8 -49.71 20.17 -29.14
N PHE A 9 -50.04 20.20 -27.84
CA PHE A 9 -49.45 21.13 -26.90
C PHE A 9 -48.07 20.61 -26.50
N LEU A 10 -46.99 21.29 -26.90
CA LEU A 10 -45.66 21.13 -26.35
C LEU A 10 -45.59 21.86 -25.01
N ILE A 11 -45.61 21.09 -23.92
CA ILE A 11 -45.32 21.58 -22.57
C ILE A 11 -43.79 21.62 -22.41
N PHE A 12 -43.22 22.83 -22.50
CA PHE A 12 -41.85 23.09 -22.06
C PHE A 12 -41.81 23.04 -20.53
N PHE A 13 -41.26 21.94 -19.97
CA PHE A 13 -40.91 21.87 -18.55
C PHE A 13 -39.59 22.63 -18.37
N TRP A 14 -39.67 23.83 -17.86
CA TRP A 14 -38.54 24.62 -17.39
C TRP A 14 -38.07 24.03 -16.06
N ILE A 15 -37.11 23.12 -16.06
CA ILE A 15 -36.37 22.73 -14.88
C ILE A 15 -35.28 23.76 -14.67
N GLY A 16 -35.55 24.72 -13.81
CA GLY A 16 -34.56 25.63 -13.27
C GLY A 16 -33.61 24.85 -12.36
N CYS A 17 -32.50 24.33 -12.89
CA CYS A 17 -31.37 23.95 -12.08
C CYS A 17 -30.80 25.21 -11.44
N CYS A 18 -31.07 25.40 -10.16
CA CYS A 18 -30.28 26.27 -9.30
C CYS A 18 -28.87 25.74 -9.25
N LEU A 19 -28.02 26.19 -10.14
CA LEU A 19 -26.58 26.10 -10.02
C LEU A 19 -26.17 27.03 -8.88
N PHE A 20 -26.16 26.53 -7.67
CA PHE A 20 -25.33 27.12 -6.63
C PHE A 20 -23.86 26.88 -7.04
N PRO A 21 -23.07 27.94 -7.13
CA PRO A 21 -21.64 27.75 -7.32
C PRO A 21 -21.05 27.19 -6.03
N TYR A 22 -20.85 25.90 -6.00
CA TYR A 22 -19.96 25.23 -5.03
C TYR A 22 -18.49 25.53 -5.44
N THR A 23 -18.17 26.81 -5.49
CA THR A 23 -16.82 27.29 -5.71
C THR A 23 -16.37 28.02 -4.46
N GLY A 24 -15.86 27.31 -3.49
CA GLY A 24 -15.34 27.99 -2.31
C GLY A 24 -14.57 27.15 -1.30
N LEU A 25 -14.57 25.82 -1.40
CA LEU A 25 -13.84 24.99 -0.42
C LEU A 25 -13.00 23.85 -1.03
N ALA A 26 -12.99 23.70 -2.34
CA ALA A 26 -12.16 22.70 -3.03
C ALA A 26 -10.90 23.29 -3.69
N GLN A 27 -10.64 24.59 -3.55
CA GLN A 27 -9.49 25.24 -4.19
C GLN A 27 -8.26 25.43 -3.31
N ALA A 28 -8.35 25.17 -2.02
CA ALA A 28 -7.20 25.34 -1.12
C ALA A 28 -6.38 24.04 -0.89
N THR A 29 -6.85 22.88 -1.37
CA THR A 29 -6.12 21.60 -1.25
C THR A 29 -5.70 21.00 -2.59
N ALA A 30 -6.01 21.66 -3.73
CA ALA A 30 -5.74 21.12 -5.06
C ALA A 30 -4.42 21.62 -5.68
N GLU A 31 -3.67 22.48 -5.02
CA GLU A 31 -2.50 23.11 -5.67
C GLU A 31 -1.19 22.29 -5.57
N ASN A 32 -1.15 21.16 -4.87
CA ASN A 32 0.08 20.36 -4.80
C ASN A 32 -0.08 18.83 -4.91
N GLN A 33 -1.23 18.29 -5.28
CA GLN A 33 -1.31 16.86 -5.62
C GLN A 33 -1.12 16.69 -7.13
N ILE A 34 0.14 16.52 -7.54
CA ILE A 34 0.47 16.03 -8.89
C ILE A 34 -0.06 14.59 -8.98
N GLY A 35 -1.19 14.39 -9.62
CA GLY A 35 -1.81 13.08 -9.80
C GLY A 35 -1.18 12.28 -10.94
N TYR A 36 -1.47 11.00 -10.99
CA TYR A 36 -0.99 10.08 -12.03
C TYR A 36 -1.25 10.59 -13.45
N PHE A 37 -2.48 11.03 -13.75
CA PHE A 37 -2.87 11.43 -15.10
C PHE A 37 -2.08 12.62 -15.66
N PRO A 38 -1.89 13.73 -14.94
CA PRO A 38 -1.07 14.84 -15.42
C PRO A 38 0.38 14.43 -15.70
N LEU A 39 0.98 13.60 -14.85
CA LEU A 39 2.35 13.12 -15.03
C LEU A 39 2.46 12.18 -16.25
N LYS A 40 1.51 11.28 -16.40
CA LYS A 40 1.46 10.38 -17.56
C LYS A 40 1.24 11.16 -18.86
N GLU A 41 0.33 12.14 -18.87
CA GLU A 41 0.10 13.01 -20.00
C GLU A 41 1.36 13.83 -20.36
N GLN A 42 2.04 14.39 -19.36
CA GLN A 42 3.31 15.08 -19.58
C GLN A 42 4.34 14.15 -20.23
N LEU A 43 4.48 12.94 -19.73
CA LEU A 43 5.39 11.92 -20.27
C LEU A 43 5.04 11.58 -21.73
N GLU A 44 3.77 11.35 -22.04
CA GLU A 44 3.35 11.03 -23.41
C GLU A 44 3.54 12.21 -24.37
N ASN A 45 3.38 13.43 -23.89
CA ASN A 45 3.63 14.64 -24.70
C ASN A 45 5.11 14.80 -25.05
N VAL A 46 6.02 14.64 -24.08
CA VAL A 46 7.47 14.77 -24.36
C VAL A 46 8.00 13.61 -25.21
N LYS A 47 7.45 12.41 -25.11
CA LYS A 47 7.80 11.26 -25.96
C LYS A 47 7.52 11.47 -27.46
N GLN A 48 6.66 12.42 -27.82
CA GLN A 48 6.45 12.78 -29.23
C GLN A 48 7.71 13.39 -29.87
N TYR A 49 8.66 13.85 -29.06
CA TYR A 49 9.91 14.48 -29.47
C TYR A 49 11.10 13.67 -28.94
N PRO A 50 11.45 12.54 -29.57
CA PRO A 50 12.48 11.62 -29.08
C PRO A 50 13.88 12.25 -28.90
N GLU A 51 14.15 13.36 -29.60
CA GLU A 51 15.37 14.14 -29.46
C GLU A 51 15.53 14.80 -28.10
N ASN A 52 14.42 15.04 -27.39
CA ASN A 52 14.39 15.66 -26.06
C ASN A 52 14.56 14.62 -24.95
N TYR A 53 15.56 13.75 -25.07
CA TYR A 53 15.79 12.63 -24.15
C TYR A 53 15.87 13.05 -22.66
N LYS A 54 16.38 14.26 -22.37
CA LYS A 54 16.44 14.79 -20.99
C LYS A 54 15.07 15.11 -20.43
N GLU A 55 14.19 15.74 -21.23
CA GLU A 55 12.82 16.04 -20.82
C GLU A 55 12.01 14.75 -20.61
N ILE A 56 12.27 13.73 -21.45
CA ILE A 56 11.67 12.42 -21.29
C ILE A 56 12.17 11.75 -20.00
N ALA A 57 13.47 11.81 -19.73
CA ALA A 57 14.04 11.27 -18.49
C ALA A 57 13.52 12.00 -17.24
N ASP A 58 13.37 13.33 -17.29
CA ASP A 58 12.78 14.13 -16.20
C ASP A 58 11.30 13.77 -15.97
N ALA A 59 10.55 13.54 -17.03
CA ALA A 59 9.15 13.10 -16.91
C ALA A 59 9.03 11.71 -16.28
N TYR A 60 9.92 10.78 -16.64
CA TYR A 60 10.01 9.49 -15.96
C TYR A 60 10.43 9.63 -14.50
N LEU A 61 11.39 10.51 -14.20
CA LEU A 61 11.79 10.81 -12.81
C LEU A 61 10.59 11.25 -11.98
N LYS A 62 9.84 12.23 -12.44
CA LYS A 62 8.65 12.75 -11.73
C LYS A 62 7.59 11.68 -11.50
N LEU A 63 7.36 10.83 -12.49
CA LEU A 63 6.43 9.71 -12.35
C LEU A 63 6.96 8.68 -11.34
N GLY A 64 8.26 8.41 -11.32
CA GLY A 64 8.91 7.56 -10.34
C GLY A 64 8.82 8.12 -8.92
N GLU A 65 9.02 9.42 -8.75
CA GLU A 65 8.87 10.13 -7.45
C GLU A 65 7.42 10.04 -6.94
N TYR A 66 6.45 10.18 -7.83
CA TYR A 66 5.05 9.99 -7.50
C TYR A 66 4.76 8.58 -7.01
N TYR A 67 5.24 7.55 -7.70
CA TYR A 67 5.09 6.17 -7.25
C TYR A 67 5.82 5.89 -5.94
N HIS A 68 7.00 6.45 -5.77
CA HIS A 68 7.76 6.35 -4.53
C HIS A 68 6.99 6.95 -3.34
N SER A 69 6.37 8.12 -3.51
CA SER A 69 5.58 8.77 -2.45
C SER A 69 4.37 7.94 -2.02
N LEU A 70 3.84 7.13 -2.93
CA LEU A 70 2.76 6.18 -2.64
C LEU A 70 3.26 4.84 -2.05
N GLY A 71 4.57 4.62 -1.95
CA GLY A 71 5.15 3.33 -1.55
C GLY A 71 5.07 2.24 -2.62
N LEU A 72 4.80 2.60 -3.88
CA LEU A 72 4.83 1.70 -5.04
C LEU A 72 6.26 1.56 -5.57
N PHE A 73 7.11 0.91 -4.77
CA PHE A 73 8.56 0.87 -4.98
C PHE A 73 8.99 0.14 -6.25
N SER A 74 8.24 -0.86 -6.68
CA SER A 74 8.51 -1.59 -7.93
C SER A 74 8.30 -0.68 -9.13
N GLU A 75 7.16 0.00 -9.18
CA GLU A 75 6.77 0.93 -10.22
C GLU A 75 7.70 2.14 -10.25
N ALA A 76 8.07 2.68 -9.07
CA ALA A 76 9.05 3.76 -8.97
C ALA A 76 10.40 3.35 -9.58
N THR A 77 10.91 2.18 -9.21
CA THR A 77 12.20 1.68 -9.73
C THR A 77 12.14 1.45 -11.23
N GLU A 78 11.03 0.96 -11.76
CA GLU A 78 10.84 0.81 -13.21
C GLU A 78 10.94 2.16 -13.91
N GLN A 79 10.25 3.20 -13.41
CA GLN A 79 10.31 4.53 -14.04
C GLN A 79 11.71 5.13 -13.96
N TYR A 80 12.40 5.02 -12.83
CA TYR A 80 13.79 5.49 -12.70
C TYR A 80 14.72 4.77 -13.68
N ASN A 81 14.57 3.45 -13.87
CA ASN A 81 15.34 2.70 -14.85
C ASN A 81 15.02 3.13 -16.29
N LEU A 82 13.75 3.42 -16.61
CA LEU A 82 13.38 3.97 -17.91
C LEU A 82 14.01 5.34 -18.13
N ALA A 83 14.07 6.19 -17.09
CA ALA A 83 14.76 7.47 -17.16
C ALA A 83 16.27 7.30 -17.41
N LEU A 84 16.94 6.38 -16.70
CA LEU A 84 18.35 6.05 -16.92
C LEU A 84 18.60 5.55 -18.33
N ASN A 85 17.72 4.71 -18.87
CA ASN A 85 17.81 4.23 -20.25
C ASN A 85 17.69 5.36 -21.28
N GLN A 86 16.88 6.40 -21.01
CA GLN A 86 16.78 7.59 -21.88
C GLN A 86 18.09 8.40 -21.88
N LEU A 87 18.75 8.50 -20.72
CA LEU A 87 20.07 9.16 -20.64
C LEU A 87 21.17 8.38 -21.36
N GLY A 88 21.03 7.06 -21.50
CA GLY A 88 21.97 6.18 -22.20
C GLY A 88 23.39 6.28 -21.65
N THR A 89 24.34 6.70 -22.48
CA THR A 89 25.74 6.88 -22.09
C THR A 89 26.06 8.27 -21.52
N ALA A 90 25.06 9.15 -21.39
CA ALA A 90 25.24 10.47 -20.81
C ALA A 90 25.33 10.40 -19.26
N LEU A 91 26.28 9.61 -18.76
CA LEU A 91 26.59 9.47 -17.34
C LEU A 91 27.04 10.79 -16.69
N ASN A 92 27.38 11.77 -17.52
CA ASN A 92 27.81 13.11 -17.11
C ASN A 92 26.63 14.11 -17.05
N ASP A 93 25.49 13.70 -16.50
CA ASP A 93 24.33 14.56 -16.31
C ASP A 93 23.91 14.58 -14.83
N PRO A 94 23.64 15.73 -14.23
CA PRO A 94 23.11 15.79 -12.85
C PRO A 94 21.86 14.93 -12.62
N LEU A 95 21.05 14.71 -13.66
CA LEU A 95 19.87 13.87 -13.59
C LEU A 95 20.21 12.40 -13.30
N PHE A 96 21.35 11.91 -13.80
CA PHE A 96 21.85 10.56 -13.49
C PHE A 96 22.07 10.38 -11.98
N ILE A 97 22.64 11.41 -11.32
CA ILE A 97 22.89 11.40 -9.87
C ILE A 97 21.57 11.35 -9.11
N THR A 98 20.59 12.18 -9.52
CA THR A 98 19.26 12.22 -8.91
C THR A 98 18.54 10.87 -9.04
N LEU A 99 18.59 10.26 -10.22
CA LEU A 99 17.96 8.96 -10.48
C LEU A 99 18.57 7.84 -9.62
N ASN A 100 19.90 7.74 -9.57
CA ASN A 100 20.56 6.75 -8.72
C ASN A 100 20.27 6.99 -7.23
N ASN A 101 20.28 8.24 -6.78
CA ASN A 101 19.90 8.57 -5.41
C ASN A 101 18.46 8.14 -5.10
N ASN A 102 17.51 8.33 -6.02
CA ASN A 102 16.13 7.92 -5.83
C ASN A 102 15.97 6.39 -5.85
N ILE A 103 16.70 5.67 -6.70
CA ILE A 103 16.75 4.20 -6.66
C ILE A 103 17.35 3.73 -5.33
N GLY A 104 18.45 4.33 -4.90
CA GLY A 104 19.06 4.04 -3.61
C GLY A 104 18.09 4.28 -2.45
N ARG A 105 17.30 5.35 -2.47
CA ARG A 105 16.23 5.61 -1.48
C ARG A 105 15.16 4.52 -1.47
N VAL A 106 14.78 4.00 -2.62
CA VAL A 106 13.85 2.85 -2.68
C VAL A 106 14.46 1.64 -1.98
N TYR A 107 15.73 1.31 -2.26
CA TYR A 107 16.39 0.19 -1.60
C TYR A 107 16.58 0.41 -0.10
N LEU A 108 16.86 1.64 0.31
CA LEU A 108 16.93 2.02 1.72
C LEU A 108 15.59 1.84 2.44
N ALA A 109 14.49 2.23 1.80
CA ALA A 109 13.14 2.02 2.32
C ALA A 109 12.77 0.53 2.43
N LEU A 110 13.33 -0.31 1.56
CA LEU A 110 13.19 -1.77 1.57
C LEU A 110 14.19 -2.46 2.52
N ASN A 111 15.00 -1.72 3.28
CA ASN A 111 16.08 -2.21 4.14
C ASN A 111 17.12 -3.07 3.38
N LYS A 112 17.35 -2.78 2.11
CA LYS A 112 18.39 -3.41 1.27
C LYS A 112 19.61 -2.50 1.20
N PHE A 113 20.29 -2.40 2.34
CA PHE A 113 21.33 -1.40 2.58
C PHE A 113 22.49 -1.50 1.58
N GLU A 114 23.01 -2.69 1.32
CA GLU A 114 24.12 -2.89 0.41
C GLU A 114 23.82 -2.41 -1.02
N LEU A 115 22.56 -2.61 -1.47
CA LEU A 115 22.12 -2.11 -2.78
C LEU A 115 21.97 -0.58 -2.76
N ALA A 116 21.41 -0.02 -1.69
CA ALA A 116 21.28 1.43 -1.53
C ALA A 116 22.64 2.11 -1.60
N GLU A 117 23.63 1.59 -0.88
CA GLU A 117 25.00 2.12 -0.84
C GLU A 117 25.71 2.03 -2.20
N GLN A 118 25.48 0.97 -2.97
CA GLN A 118 26.00 0.88 -4.33
C GLN A 118 25.51 2.03 -5.20
N TYR A 119 24.21 2.33 -5.16
CA TYR A 119 23.62 3.44 -5.91
C TYR A 119 24.10 4.81 -5.41
N PHE A 120 24.19 5.02 -4.10
CA PHE A 120 24.72 6.27 -3.52
C PHE A 120 26.19 6.46 -3.88
N THR A 121 27.01 5.41 -3.82
CA THR A 121 28.42 5.45 -4.19
C THR A 121 28.62 5.79 -5.68
N GLU A 122 27.82 5.21 -6.57
CA GLU A 122 27.87 5.54 -7.99
C GLU A 122 27.43 6.99 -8.25
N SER A 123 26.41 7.46 -7.54
CA SER A 123 26.01 8.88 -7.54
C SER A 123 27.15 9.81 -7.09
N MET A 124 27.81 9.48 -5.98
CA MET A 124 28.96 10.25 -5.47
C MET A 124 30.10 10.30 -6.45
N LYS A 125 30.42 9.18 -7.08
CA LYS A 125 31.48 9.09 -8.11
C LYS A 125 31.15 10.03 -9.27
N SER A 126 29.96 9.92 -9.82
CA SER A 126 29.50 10.77 -10.93
C SER A 126 29.46 12.25 -10.53
N ALA A 127 29.00 12.56 -9.30
CA ALA A 127 28.97 13.92 -8.79
C ALA A 127 30.38 14.53 -8.68
N ARG A 128 31.39 13.76 -8.25
CA ARG A 128 32.78 14.19 -8.20
C ARG A 128 33.36 14.44 -9.61
N GLU A 129 33.11 13.55 -10.55
CA GLU A 129 33.54 13.70 -11.94
C GLU A 129 32.95 14.95 -12.60
N LEU A 130 31.67 15.23 -12.32
CA LEU A 130 30.97 16.43 -12.78
C LEU A 130 31.32 17.71 -12.02
N LYS A 131 32.01 17.61 -10.89
CA LYS A 131 32.20 18.71 -9.91
C LYS A 131 30.87 19.33 -9.46
N TYR A 132 29.87 18.46 -9.32
CA TYR A 132 28.51 18.84 -8.90
C TYR A 132 28.36 18.68 -7.39
N ASP A 133 28.80 19.71 -6.65
CA ASP A 133 28.86 19.70 -5.18
C ASP A 133 27.48 19.45 -4.54
N ALA A 134 26.38 19.93 -5.14
CA ALA A 134 25.04 19.70 -4.59
C ALA A 134 24.62 18.23 -4.68
N GLY A 135 24.88 17.57 -5.83
CA GLY A 135 24.64 16.15 -5.97
C GLY A 135 25.49 15.31 -5.03
N LEU A 136 26.77 15.68 -4.88
CA LEU A 136 27.67 15.01 -3.94
C LEU A 136 27.19 15.14 -2.50
N ALA A 137 26.76 16.32 -2.08
CA ALA A 137 26.23 16.55 -0.74
C ALA A 137 24.99 15.70 -0.47
N SER A 138 24.04 15.66 -1.43
CA SER A 138 22.82 14.84 -1.32
C SER A 138 23.14 13.36 -1.21
N SER A 139 24.05 12.85 -2.06
CA SER A 139 24.42 11.42 -2.04
C SER A 139 25.12 11.02 -0.74
N LEU A 140 26.00 11.88 -0.20
CA LEU A 140 26.62 11.68 1.11
C LEU A 140 25.59 11.66 2.23
N GLY A 141 24.63 12.59 2.23
CA GLY A 141 23.55 12.61 3.21
C GLY A 141 22.71 11.32 3.21
N LEU A 142 22.43 10.78 2.02
CA LEU A 142 21.70 9.52 1.86
C LEU A 142 22.53 8.30 2.28
N LEU A 143 23.83 8.29 1.98
CA LEU A 143 24.76 7.25 2.43
C LEU A 143 24.86 7.25 3.96
N GLY A 144 25.01 8.44 4.58
CA GLY A 144 25.01 8.57 6.02
C GLY A 144 23.71 8.10 6.67
N ALA A 145 22.55 8.34 6.04
CA ALA A 145 21.27 7.79 6.50
C ALA A 145 21.20 6.25 6.35
N SER A 146 21.89 5.67 5.37
CA SER A 146 22.02 4.20 5.26
C SER A 146 22.86 3.63 6.40
N HIS A 147 24.01 4.21 6.69
CA HIS A 147 24.88 3.81 7.81
C HIS A 147 24.19 3.96 9.17
N GLU A 148 23.44 5.06 9.38
CA GLU A 148 22.62 5.25 10.59
C GLU A 148 21.65 4.09 10.81
N LYS A 149 20.90 3.71 9.77
CA LYS A 149 19.96 2.58 9.85
C LYS A 149 20.64 1.24 10.15
N GLN A 150 21.89 1.09 9.80
CA GLN A 150 22.72 -0.09 10.10
C GLN A 150 23.42 0.04 11.47
N SER A 151 23.20 1.16 12.18
CA SER A 151 23.89 1.48 13.46
C SER A 151 25.40 1.66 13.30
N GLU A 152 25.88 1.99 12.11
CA GLU A 152 27.25 2.34 11.79
C GLU A 152 27.46 3.85 12.00
N TYR A 153 27.29 4.27 13.25
CA TYR A 153 27.21 5.69 13.60
C TYR A 153 28.48 6.51 13.30
N PRO A 154 29.71 5.97 13.45
CA PRO A 154 30.91 6.71 13.06
C PRO A 154 30.92 7.06 11.57
N GLU A 155 30.62 6.10 10.70
CA GLU A 155 30.54 6.26 9.27
C GLU A 155 29.40 7.22 8.89
N ALA A 156 28.23 7.04 9.51
CA ALA A 156 27.09 7.93 9.33
C ALA A 156 27.43 9.39 9.64
N LEU A 157 28.12 9.65 10.77
CA LEU A 157 28.57 11.00 11.13
C LEU A 157 29.59 11.56 10.16
N GLU A 158 30.55 10.76 9.69
CA GLU A 158 31.54 11.20 8.72
C GLU A 158 30.86 11.68 7.44
N ASP A 159 29.95 10.88 6.89
CA ASP A 159 29.22 11.22 5.66
C ASP A 159 28.33 12.47 5.86
N GLN A 160 27.60 12.54 6.96
CA GLN A 160 26.76 13.70 7.26
C GLN A 160 27.59 14.99 7.44
N PHE A 161 28.77 14.94 8.07
CA PHE A 161 29.63 16.11 8.20
C PHE A 161 30.24 16.55 6.86
N GLN A 162 30.58 15.61 5.99
CA GLN A 162 31.02 15.94 4.64
C GLN A 162 29.88 16.58 3.84
N SER A 163 28.67 16.03 3.91
CA SER A 163 27.46 16.60 3.31
C SER A 163 27.20 18.03 3.83
N LEU A 164 27.23 18.22 5.15
CA LEU A 164 27.05 19.53 5.78
C LEU A 164 28.07 20.57 5.29
N SER A 165 29.33 20.16 5.18
CA SER A 165 30.40 21.04 4.69
C SER A 165 30.16 21.53 3.27
N LEU A 166 29.66 20.63 2.40
CA LEU A 166 29.33 20.94 1.01
C LEU A 166 28.12 21.88 0.94
N PHE A 167 27.04 21.61 1.68
CA PHE A 167 25.88 22.48 1.71
C PHE A 167 26.20 23.87 2.27
N GLN A 168 27.11 23.96 3.28
CA GLN A 168 27.62 25.25 3.79
C GLN A 168 28.41 26.02 2.71
N LYS A 169 29.27 25.34 1.95
CA LYS A 169 29.99 25.93 0.80
C LYS A 169 29.03 26.46 -0.26
N LEU A 170 27.96 25.70 -0.53
CA LEU A 170 26.89 26.07 -1.48
C LEU A 170 25.95 27.15 -0.94
N LYS A 171 26.00 27.44 0.37
CA LYS A 171 25.00 28.28 1.06
C LYS A 171 23.58 27.80 0.92
N ASP A 172 23.41 26.48 0.78
CA ASP A 172 22.10 25.82 0.74
C ASP A 172 21.57 25.67 2.17
N SER A 173 20.74 26.62 2.57
CA SER A 173 20.19 26.64 3.93
C SER A 173 19.28 25.46 4.24
N SER A 174 18.53 24.96 3.24
CA SER A 174 17.68 23.78 3.37
C SER A 174 18.50 22.51 3.57
N GLY A 175 19.50 22.30 2.72
CA GLY A 175 20.42 21.17 2.84
C GLY A 175 21.18 21.18 4.18
N ILE A 176 21.60 22.39 4.64
CA ILE A 176 22.23 22.56 5.97
C ILE A 176 21.27 22.13 7.08
N ALA A 177 20.00 22.54 7.02
CA ALA A 177 19.01 22.24 8.05
C ALA A 177 18.70 20.74 8.12
N LEU A 178 18.41 20.11 6.99
CA LEU A 178 18.16 18.66 6.90
C LEU A 178 19.36 17.84 7.39
N THR A 179 20.58 18.23 6.98
CA THR A 179 21.79 17.53 7.43
C THR A 179 22.02 17.70 8.92
N ASN A 180 21.73 18.90 9.50
CA ASN A 180 21.77 19.06 10.95
C ASN A 180 20.73 18.18 11.66
N GLU A 181 19.54 18.00 11.11
CA GLU A 181 18.53 17.08 11.66
C GLU A 181 19.06 15.65 11.68
N ASN A 182 19.62 15.15 10.57
CA ASN A 182 20.21 13.81 10.50
C ASN A 182 21.36 13.62 11.50
N ILE A 183 22.27 14.60 11.62
CA ILE A 183 23.34 14.55 12.63
C ILE A 183 22.74 14.50 14.05
N GLY A 184 21.68 15.24 14.27
CA GLY A 184 20.96 15.23 15.55
C GLY A 184 20.40 13.84 15.86
N SER A 185 19.79 13.18 14.89
CA SER A 185 19.26 11.81 15.01
C SER A 185 20.36 10.81 15.37
N ILE A 186 21.49 10.84 14.66
CA ILE A 186 22.63 9.96 14.95
C ILE A 186 23.16 10.18 16.38
N TYR A 187 23.28 11.44 16.84
CA TYR A 187 23.69 11.71 18.22
C TYR A 187 22.64 11.29 19.24
N GLU A 188 21.39 11.33 18.89
CA GLU A 188 20.31 10.81 19.72
C GLU A 188 20.40 9.30 19.89
N ASP A 189 20.66 8.57 18.81
CA ASP A 189 20.88 7.12 18.82
C ASP A 189 22.14 6.73 19.62
N LEU A 190 23.17 7.58 19.59
CA LEU A 190 24.36 7.45 20.41
C LEU A 190 24.14 7.83 21.88
N GLU A 191 22.94 8.25 22.25
CA GLU A 191 22.58 8.78 23.58
C GLU A 191 23.37 10.04 23.98
N GLU A 192 23.98 10.73 23.01
CA GLU A 192 24.67 12.00 23.20
C GLU A 192 23.70 13.19 23.10
N TYR A 193 22.75 13.26 24.03
CA TYR A 193 21.57 14.14 23.96
C TYR A 193 21.91 15.63 23.90
N ASP A 194 23.01 16.08 24.52
CA ASP A 194 23.45 17.49 24.44
C ASP A 194 23.83 17.86 23.01
N LYS A 195 24.51 16.98 22.30
CA LYS A 195 24.85 17.20 20.89
C LYS A 195 23.60 17.09 20.00
N ALA A 196 22.78 16.08 20.23
CA ALA A 196 21.50 15.93 19.51
C ALA A 196 20.68 17.22 19.62
N TYR A 197 20.49 17.74 20.82
CA TYR A 197 19.81 19.02 21.04
C TYR A 197 20.42 20.18 20.24
N LEU A 198 21.76 20.28 20.24
CA LEU A 198 22.45 21.35 19.52
C LEU A 198 22.13 21.31 18.02
N TYR A 199 22.17 20.11 17.42
CA TYR A 199 21.98 19.97 15.99
C TYR A 199 20.49 20.10 15.60
N PHE A 200 19.57 19.52 16.35
CA PHE A 200 18.14 19.74 16.14
C PHE A 200 17.74 21.22 16.29
N LYS A 201 18.36 21.94 17.25
CA LYS A 201 18.14 23.39 17.42
C LYS A 201 18.60 24.19 16.21
N LYS A 202 19.74 23.82 15.59
CA LYS A 202 20.20 24.46 14.34
C LYS A 202 19.19 24.22 13.21
N ALA A 203 18.72 23.01 13.03
CA ALA A 203 17.68 22.66 12.05
C ALA A 203 16.38 23.45 12.31
N TYR A 204 15.92 23.46 13.54
CA TYR A 204 14.72 24.23 13.94
C TYR A 204 14.85 25.73 13.66
N THR A 205 16.04 26.32 13.81
CA THR A 205 16.23 27.75 13.53
C THR A 205 15.90 28.10 12.07
N PHE A 206 16.12 27.15 11.16
CA PHE A 206 15.78 27.34 9.74
C PHE A 206 14.30 27.07 9.48
N PHE A 207 13.77 25.95 9.98
CA PHE A 207 12.40 25.53 9.66
C PHE A 207 11.33 26.32 10.44
N LYS A 208 11.68 27.01 11.50
CA LYS A 208 10.75 27.74 12.36
C LYS A 208 9.87 28.71 11.56
N GLY A 209 8.57 28.48 11.60
CA GLY A 209 7.55 29.27 10.92
C GLY A 209 7.38 28.93 9.44
N SER A 210 7.93 27.82 8.98
CA SER A 210 7.73 27.32 7.61
C SER A 210 6.38 26.62 7.42
N PHE A 211 5.72 26.24 8.51
CA PHE A 211 4.49 25.45 8.48
C PHE A 211 4.65 24.17 7.65
N SER A 212 5.76 23.48 7.85
CA SER A 212 6.15 22.31 7.08
C SER A 212 6.26 21.06 7.94
N ILE A 213 6.33 19.91 7.26
CA ILE A 213 6.58 18.60 7.89
C ILE A 213 7.93 18.60 8.61
N GLU A 214 8.95 19.24 8.02
CA GLU A 214 10.28 19.32 8.59
C GLU A 214 10.28 20.11 9.91
N GLU A 215 9.52 21.20 10.01
CA GLU A 215 9.35 21.92 11.26
C GLU A 215 8.73 21.02 12.33
N SER A 216 7.69 20.28 11.99
CA SER A 216 7.03 19.35 12.91
C SER A 216 7.98 18.23 13.36
N ASN A 217 8.74 17.64 12.43
CA ASN A 217 9.76 16.62 12.74
C ASN A 217 10.77 17.12 13.75
N VAL A 218 11.38 18.26 13.48
CA VAL A 218 12.42 18.80 14.36
C VAL A 218 11.87 19.19 15.74
N LEU A 219 10.63 19.68 15.80
CA LEU A 219 9.96 19.93 17.09
C LEU A 219 9.77 18.62 17.86
N ASN A 220 9.36 17.56 17.19
CA ASN A 220 9.18 16.26 17.82
C ASN A 220 10.50 15.66 18.30
N ASN A 221 11.56 15.74 17.49
CA ASN A 221 12.91 15.31 17.84
C ASN A 221 13.46 16.09 19.06
N LEU A 222 13.23 17.40 19.14
CA LEU A 222 13.56 18.19 20.32
C LEU A 222 12.79 17.71 21.56
N GLY A 223 11.50 17.39 21.40
CA GLY A 223 10.68 16.79 22.45
C GLY A 223 11.25 15.46 22.93
N ASP A 224 11.70 14.62 22.01
CA ASP A 224 12.25 13.30 22.32
C ASP A 224 13.56 13.40 23.12
N VAL A 225 14.46 14.28 22.72
CA VAL A 225 15.68 14.58 23.49
C VAL A 225 15.34 14.98 24.94
N PHE A 226 14.38 15.89 25.15
CA PHE A 226 13.97 16.28 26.50
C PHE A 226 13.29 15.15 27.27
N ARG A 227 12.55 14.30 26.60
CA ARG A 227 11.96 13.11 27.20
C ARG A 227 13.04 12.11 27.67
N LYS A 228 14.03 11.84 26.82
CA LYS A 228 15.17 10.94 27.13
C LYS A 228 16.05 11.50 28.26
N THR A 229 16.20 12.81 28.33
CA THR A 229 16.91 13.50 29.45
C THR A 229 16.03 13.75 30.68
N LYS A 230 14.78 13.27 30.70
CA LYS A 230 13.81 13.35 31.78
C LYS A 230 13.32 14.79 32.11
N ASP A 231 13.52 15.75 31.24
CA ASP A 231 12.86 17.07 31.32
C ASP A 231 11.48 16.98 30.63
N TYR A 232 10.57 16.28 31.29
CA TYR A 232 9.25 16.00 30.72
C TYR A 232 8.43 17.26 30.45
N THR A 233 8.69 18.34 31.20
CA THR A 233 8.00 19.62 30.97
C THR A 233 8.33 20.19 29.58
N LYS A 234 9.62 20.24 29.26
CA LYS A 234 10.01 20.69 27.91
C LYS A 234 9.66 19.67 26.84
N ALA A 235 9.76 18.38 27.14
CA ALA A 235 9.31 17.34 26.21
C ALA A 235 7.87 17.60 25.78
N LEU A 236 6.96 17.79 26.74
CA LEU A 236 5.57 18.13 26.45
C LEU A 236 5.45 19.45 25.66
N GLU A 237 6.19 20.49 26.04
CA GLU A 237 6.13 21.79 25.34
C GLU A 237 6.43 21.63 23.85
N PHE A 238 7.53 20.94 23.50
CA PHE A 238 7.94 20.76 22.11
C PHE A 238 7.04 19.81 21.35
N THR A 239 6.67 18.68 21.95
CA THR A 239 5.79 17.71 21.28
C THR A 239 4.38 18.25 21.07
N VAL A 240 3.85 19.08 22.00
CA VAL A 240 2.56 19.76 21.79
C VAL A 240 2.65 20.80 20.67
N LYS A 241 3.78 21.51 20.54
CA LYS A 241 3.97 22.40 19.37
C LYS A 241 4.00 21.62 18.06
N SER A 242 4.68 20.46 18.03
CA SER A 242 4.66 19.56 16.88
C SER A 242 3.24 19.08 16.57
N LEU A 243 2.47 18.66 17.59
CA LEU A 243 1.09 18.22 17.43
C LEU A 243 0.20 19.32 16.81
N ASN A 244 0.25 20.53 17.38
CA ASN A 244 -0.56 21.66 16.90
C ASN A 244 -0.20 22.00 15.43
N LEU A 245 1.07 21.95 15.09
CA LEU A 245 1.53 22.17 13.72
C LEU A 245 1.06 21.03 12.81
N ALA A 246 1.13 19.78 13.26
CA ALA A 246 0.65 18.62 12.53
C ALA A 246 -0.86 18.68 12.24
N GLU A 247 -1.65 19.20 13.19
CA GLU A 247 -3.07 19.50 12.99
C GLU A 247 -3.29 20.59 11.92
N GLU A 248 -2.48 21.65 11.97
CA GLU A 248 -2.61 22.79 11.05
C GLU A 248 -2.26 22.38 9.60
N ILE A 249 -1.19 21.59 9.42
CA ILE A 249 -0.79 21.07 8.09
C ILE A 249 -1.58 19.81 7.68
N ASN A 250 -2.41 19.27 8.58
CA ASN A 250 -3.22 18.06 8.38
C ASN A 250 -2.40 16.84 7.92
N ASP A 251 -1.25 16.61 8.55
CA ASP A 251 -0.36 15.49 8.25
C ASP A 251 -0.56 14.33 9.24
N LEU A 252 -1.11 13.21 8.75
CA LEU A 252 -1.45 12.05 9.57
C LEU A 252 -0.23 11.38 10.22
N HIS A 253 0.92 11.40 9.54
CA HIS A 253 2.15 10.80 10.07
C HIS A 253 2.68 11.62 11.24
N GLN A 254 2.67 12.96 11.12
CA GLN A 254 3.10 13.85 12.19
C GLN A 254 2.14 13.78 13.38
N LEU A 255 0.83 13.66 13.13
CA LEU A 255 -0.18 13.45 14.17
C LEU A 255 0.07 12.15 14.93
N GLU A 256 0.29 11.04 14.23
CA GLU A 256 0.61 9.74 14.86
C GLU A 256 1.87 9.85 15.71
N SER A 257 2.94 10.40 15.16
CA SER A 257 4.23 10.53 15.83
C SER A 257 4.13 11.38 17.09
N ALA A 258 3.53 12.57 17.02
CA ALA A 258 3.35 13.45 18.15
C ALA A 258 2.50 12.82 19.26
N HIS A 259 1.38 12.20 18.92
CA HIS A 259 0.56 11.49 19.90
C HIS A 259 1.29 10.34 20.57
N LYS A 260 2.07 9.57 19.82
CA LYS A 260 2.89 8.47 20.33
C LYS A 260 3.95 8.96 21.33
N ASP A 261 4.60 10.08 21.04
CA ASP A 261 5.61 10.64 21.93
C ASP A 261 5.00 11.34 23.17
N LEU A 262 3.83 11.96 23.03
CA LEU A 262 3.03 12.41 24.18
C LEU A 262 2.64 11.24 25.08
N SER A 263 2.18 10.14 24.50
CA SER A 263 1.86 8.91 25.25
C SER A 263 3.05 8.41 26.06
N LYS A 264 4.23 8.29 25.43
CA LYS A 264 5.48 7.88 26.11
C LYS A 264 5.83 8.85 27.24
N THR A 265 5.73 10.14 26.99
CA THR A 265 6.07 11.19 27.97
C THR A 265 5.14 11.14 29.19
N TYR A 266 3.82 11.06 28.96
CA TYR A 266 2.84 10.94 30.06
C TYR A 266 2.99 9.63 30.84
N ALA A 267 3.32 8.53 30.17
CA ALA A 267 3.57 7.24 30.83
C ALA A 267 4.80 7.35 31.77
N LEU A 268 5.87 8.02 31.35
CA LEU A 268 7.06 8.24 32.18
C LEU A 268 6.78 9.20 33.35
N MET A 269 5.81 10.09 33.22
CA MET A 269 5.34 10.96 34.30
C MET A 269 4.37 10.26 35.27
N GLY A 270 3.90 9.05 34.94
CA GLY A 270 2.92 8.30 35.72
C GLY A 270 1.46 8.68 35.46
N ASP A 271 1.19 9.55 34.50
CA ASP A 271 -0.17 9.91 34.04
C ASP A 271 -0.65 8.90 32.99
N TYR A 272 -0.99 7.71 33.45
CA TYR A 272 -1.37 6.62 32.57
C TYR A 272 -2.70 6.86 31.84
N GLU A 273 -3.56 7.69 32.36
CA GLU A 273 -4.83 8.04 31.71
C GLU A 273 -4.57 8.83 30.43
N LYS A 274 -3.78 9.90 30.52
CA LYS A 274 -3.38 10.67 29.33
C LYS A 274 -2.49 9.86 28.39
N ALA A 275 -1.57 9.08 28.93
CA ALA A 275 -0.73 8.21 28.12
C ALA A 275 -1.59 7.26 27.27
N HIS A 276 -2.59 6.63 27.87
CA HIS A 276 -3.52 5.75 27.15
C HIS A 276 -4.35 6.49 26.11
N SER A 277 -4.89 7.67 26.46
CA SER A 277 -5.66 8.48 25.51
C SER A 277 -4.83 8.83 24.27
N HIS A 278 -3.59 9.32 24.45
CA HIS A 278 -2.73 9.65 23.34
C HIS A 278 -2.32 8.41 22.52
N LEU A 279 -2.11 7.25 23.17
CA LEU A 279 -1.81 6.01 22.46
C LEU A 279 -2.97 5.57 21.56
N LEU A 280 -4.21 5.73 22.03
CA LEU A 280 -5.39 5.46 21.21
C LEU A 280 -5.47 6.39 20.00
N SER A 281 -5.23 7.69 20.19
CA SER A 281 -5.18 8.66 19.08
C SER A 281 -4.09 8.31 18.08
N ALA A 282 -2.88 7.97 18.53
CA ALA A 282 -1.80 7.52 17.66
C ALA A 282 -2.21 6.28 16.84
N SER A 283 -2.83 5.29 17.49
CA SER A 283 -3.32 4.09 16.81
C SER A 283 -4.41 4.41 15.78
N GLU A 284 -5.28 5.36 16.06
CA GLU A 284 -6.31 5.81 15.13
C GLU A 284 -5.70 6.48 13.90
N PHE A 285 -4.77 7.42 14.08
CA PHE A 285 -4.08 8.08 12.97
C PHE A 285 -3.24 7.10 12.14
N ASN A 286 -2.56 6.16 12.79
CA ASN A 286 -1.86 5.08 12.09
C ASN A 286 -2.80 4.23 11.22
N ASN A 287 -3.96 3.88 11.75
CA ASN A 287 -4.96 3.13 10.97
C ASN A 287 -5.52 3.95 9.80
N GLN A 288 -5.77 5.23 10.00
CA GLN A 288 -6.21 6.13 8.94
C GLN A 288 -5.14 6.26 7.85
N MET A 289 -3.87 6.44 8.24
CA MET A 289 -2.74 6.52 7.31
C MET A 289 -2.60 5.24 6.48
N ILE A 290 -2.59 4.07 7.12
CA ILE A 290 -2.50 2.77 6.43
C ILE A 290 -3.70 2.59 5.48
N THR A 291 -4.90 2.95 5.91
CA THR A 291 -6.11 2.82 5.09
C THR A 291 -6.06 3.75 3.89
N SER A 292 -5.67 5.02 4.09
CA SER A 292 -5.50 5.99 3.01
C SER A 292 -4.43 5.54 2.04
N GLN A 293 -3.25 5.17 2.53
CA GLN A 293 -2.15 4.69 1.68
C GLN A 293 -2.53 3.46 0.87
N ASN A 294 -3.18 2.47 1.48
CA ASN A 294 -3.66 1.29 0.78
C ASN A 294 -4.70 1.64 -0.29
N SER A 295 -5.61 2.58 0.02
CA SER A 295 -6.61 3.05 -0.93
C SER A 295 -5.96 3.76 -2.11
N ASP A 296 -4.99 4.65 -1.86
CA ASP A 296 -4.29 5.39 -2.89
C ASP A 296 -3.45 4.46 -3.78
N GLN A 297 -2.75 3.50 -3.18
CA GLN A 297 -2.04 2.45 -3.92
C GLN A 297 -2.97 1.65 -4.82
N LEU A 298 -4.10 1.17 -4.27
CA LEU A 298 -5.08 0.40 -5.02
C LEU A 298 -5.69 1.21 -6.17
N ASN A 299 -6.05 2.47 -5.92
CA ASN A 299 -6.61 3.36 -6.94
C ASN A 299 -5.63 3.59 -8.08
N VAL A 300 -4.35 3.84 -7.77
CA VAL A 300 -3.32 4.05 -8.78
C VAL A 300 -3.02 2.75 -9.55
N LEU A 301 -2.87 1.62 -8.86
CA LEU A 301 -2.66 0.33 -9.51
C LEU A 301 -3.84 -0.08 -10.41
N GLN A 302 -5.07 0.15 -9.95
CA GLN A 302 -6.25 -0.06 -10.79
C GLN A 302 -6.23 0.86 -12.01
N THR A 303 -5.87 2.13 -11.83
CA THR A 303 -5.76 3.09 -12.92
C THR A 303 -4.70 2.68 -13.94
N ILE A 304 -3.52 2.24 -13.49
CA ILE A 304 -2.46 1.69 -14.33
C ILE A 304 -2.98 0.48 -15.11
N PHE A 305 -3.61 -0.44 -14.42
CA PHE A 305 -4.16 -1.65 -15.03
C PHE A 305 -5.21 -1.33 -16.11
N GLU A 306 -6.16 -0.44 -15.80
CA GLU A 306 -7.18 -0.03 -16.76
C GLU A 306 -6.59 0.72 -17.95
N THR A 307 -5.58 1.56 -17.72
CA THR A 307 -4.85 2.28 -18.77
C THR A 307 -4.11 1.32 -19.68
N ASN A 308 -3.31 0.41 -19.12
CA ASN A 308 -2.57 -0.60 -19.88
C ASN A 308 -3.52 -1.50 -20.68
N LYS A 309 -4.66 -1.86 -20.09
CA LYS A 309 -5.70 -2.64 -20.78
C LYS A 309 -6.28 -1.87 -21.97
N LYS A 310 -6.58 -0.59 -21.80
CA LYS A 310 -7.07 0.25 -22.89
C LYS A 310 -6.00 0.48 -23.97
N GLU A 311 -4.75 0.69 -23.58
CA GLU A 311 -3.62 0.82 -24.52
C GLU A 311 -3.47 -0.46 -25.35
N ALA A 312 -3.50 -1.63 -24.71
CA ALA A 312 -3.44 -2.93 -25.38
C ALA A 312 -4.65 -3.14 -26.32
N GLU A 313 -5.84 -2.72 -25.91
CA GLU A 313 -7.04 -2.77 -26.75
C GLU A 313 -6.92 -1.81 -27.96
N ILE A 314 -6.41 -0.60 -27.75
CA ILE A 314 -6.15 0.35 -28.82
C ILE A 314 -5.10 -0.18 -29.80
N GLU A 315 -4.04 -0.79 -29.30
CA GLU A 315 -2.98 -1.39 -30.14
C GLU A 315 -3.55 -2.57 -30.95
N LEU A 316 -4.32 -3.44 -30.28
CA LEU A 316 -5.04 -4.53 -30.97
C LEU A 316 -5.98 -4.00 -32.06
N LEU A 317 -6.72 -2.92 -31.76
CA LEU A 317 -7.61 -2.28 -32.73
C LEU A 317 -6.83 -1.63 -33.87
N LYS A 318 -5.69 -1.01 -33.59
CA LYS A 318 -4.78 -0.44 -34.61
C LYS A 318 -4.20 -1.55 -35.51
N GLU A 319 -3.77 -2.66 -34.93
CA GLU A 319 -3.27 -3.82 -35.69
C GLU A 319 -4.40 -4.43 -36.53
N GLN A 320 -5.57 -4.61 -35.95
CA GLN A 320 -6.76 -5.05 -36.72
C GLN A 320 -7.12 -4.05 -37.83
N GLY A 321 -6.97 -2.75 -37.55
CA GLY A 321 -7.15 -1.69 -38.54
C GLY A 321 -6.11 -1.72 -39.66
N LYS A 322 -4.83 -2.01 -39.36
CA LYS A 322 -3.78 -2.21 -40.40
C LYS A 322 -4.08 -3.44 -41.24
N VAL A 323 -4.43 -4.55 -40.60
CA VAL A 323 -4.84 -5.78 -41.29
C VAL A 323 -6.08 -5.55 -42.14
N SER A 324 -7.06 -4.81 -41.60
CA SER A 324 -8.28 -4.42 -42.32
C SER A 324 -7.96 -3.52 -43.52
N ARG A 325 -7.07 -2.50 -43.37
CA ARG A 325 -6.60 -1.66 -44.47
C ARG A 325 -5.79 -2.43 -45.50
N ALA A 326 -4.89 -3.32 -45.03
CA ALA A 326 -4.14 -4.20 -45.95
C ALA A 326 -5.10 -5.13 -46.71
N ASN A 327 -6.07 -5.70 -46.03
CA ASN A 327 -7.13 -6.50 -46.66
C ASN A 327 -8.03 -5.67 -47.58
N GLN A 328 -8.35 -4.40 -47.22
CA GLN A 328 -9.03 -3.49 -48.11
C GLN A 328 -8.21 -3.18 -49.34
N ASN A 329 -6.89 -2.93 -49.21
CA ASN A 329 -6.02 -2.71 -50.34
C ASN A 329 -5.92 -3.94 -51.26
N VAL A 330 -5.80 -5.12 -50.64
CA VAL A 330 -5.87 -6.42 -51.36
C VAL A 330 -7.24 -6.60 -52.01
N LEU A 331 -8.31 -6.21 -51.29
CA LEU A 331 -9.69 -6.23 -51.86
C LEU A 331 -9.85 -5.24 -53.06
N TRP A 332 -9.26 -4.02 -52.96
CA TRP A 332 -9.27 -3.06 -54.07
C TRP A 332 -8.48 -3.60 -55.25
N VAL A 333 -7.30 -4.17 -55.01
CA VAL A 333 -6.50 -4.82 -56.09
C VAL A 333 -7.25 -6.03 -56.65
N ALA A 334 -7.86 -6.86 -55.76
CA ALA A 334 -8.71 -7.97 -56.20
C ALA A 334 -9.97 -7.50 -56.91
N LEU A 335 -10.61 -6.40 -56.47
CA LEU A 335 -11.77 -5.81 -57.15
C LEU A 335 -11.42 -5.29 -58.54
N PHE A 336 -10.23 -4.64 -58.70
CA PHE A 336 -9.75 -4.23 -60.03
C PHE A 336 -9.44 -5.45 -60.93
N ALA A 337 -8.84 -6.51 -60.34
CA ALA A 337 -8.63 -7.76 -61.06
C ALA A 337 -9.95 -8.52 -61.36
N ILE A 338 -10.87 -8.48 -60.36
CA ILE A 338 -12.18 -9.14 -60.45
C ILE A 338 -13.16 -8.32 -61.30
N ALA A 339 -13.06 -6.96 -61.38
CA ALA A 339 -13.88 -6.18 -62.29
C ALA A 339 -13.70 -6.60 -63.78
N ALA A 340 -12.51 -7.10 -64.13
CA ALA A 340 -12.24 -7.73 -65.40
C ALA A 340 -12.86 -9.16 -65.55
N ILE A 341 -13.04 -9.84 -64.41
CA ILE A 341 -13.60 -11.22 -64.36
C ILE A 341 -15.08 -11.20 -64.03
N LEU A 342 -15.60 -10.15 -63.35
CA LEU A 342 -16.95 -10.06 -62.81
C LEU A 342 -18.04 -9.79 -63.84
N THR A 343 -17.73 -9.36 -65.04
CA THR A 343 -18.72 -9.42 -66.16
C THR A 343 -19.15 -10.85 -66.48
N ILE A 344 -18.38 -11.83 -66.10
CA ILE A 344 -18.67 -13.26 -66.33
C ILE A 344 -19.26 -13.93 -65.08
N LEU A 345 -18.89 -13.47 -63.87
CA LEU A 345 -19.24 -14.15 -62.58
C LEU A 345 -20.41 -13.47 -61.82
N TYR A 346 -20.96 -12.38 -62.32
CA TYR A 346 -21.96 -11.53 -61.65
C TYR A 346 -23.19 -12.34 -61.12
N PHE A 347 -23.67 -13.31 -61.88
CA PHE A 347 -24.82 -14.13 -61.45
C PHE A 347 -24.50 -15.26 -60.46
N TYR A 348 -23.28 -15.72 -60.39
CA TYR A 348 -22.91 -16.82 -59.52
C TYR A 348 -22.55 -16.34 -58.12
N LEU A 349 -22.04 -15.10 -57.97
CA LEU A 349 -21.54 -14.57 -56.70
C LEU A 349 -22.59 -13.90 -55.82
N GLY A 350 -23.78 -13.54 -56.37
CA GLY A 350 -24.87 -12.97 -55.56
C GLY A 350 -25.29 -13.86 -54.40
N ARG A 351 -25.42 -15.15 -54.65
CA ARG A 351 -25.81 -16.11 -53.62
C ARG A 351 -24.68 -16.41 -52.59
N LYS A 352 -23.41 -16.26 -52.98
CA LYS A 352 -22.28 -16.54 -52.11
C LYS A 352 -21.97 -15.37 -51.15
N LYS A 353 -22.39 -14.14 -51.51
CA LYS A 353 -22.21 -12.92 -50.76
C LYS A 353 -23.01 -12.92 -49.45
N GLU A 354 -24.28 -13.38 -49.50
CA GLU A 354 -25.12 -13.45 -48.28
C GLU A 354 -24.64 -14.48 -47.25
N ALA A 355 -24.12 -15.62 -47.70
CA ALA A 355 -23.59 -16.65 -46.80
C ALA A 355 -22.30 -16.17 -46.08
N LYS A 356 -21.47 -15.34 -46.76
CA LYS A 356 -20.21 -14.84 -46.20
C LYS A 356 -20.42 -13.77 -45.14
N ILE A 357 -21.42 -12.91 -45.32
CA ILE A 357 -21.81 -11.88 -44.36
C ILE A 357 -22.36 -12.51 -43.09
N LYS A 358 -23.23 -13.52 -43.22
CA LYS A 358 -23.76 -14.27 -42.08
C LYS A 358 -22.68 -14.97 -41.27
N LEU A 359 -21.62 -15.47 -41.92
CA LEU A 359 -20.48 -16.11 -41.27
C LEU A 359 -19.59 -15.07 -40.53
N GLN A 360 -19.44 -13.88 -41.08
CA GLN A 360 -18.69 -12.80 -40.41
C GLN A 360 -19.43 -12.25 -39.18
N GLU A 361 -20.75 -12.09 -39.28
CA GLU A 361 -21.57 -11.70 -38.12
C GLU A 361 -21.53 -12.76 -37.02
N TYR A 362 -21.51 -14.04 -37.39
CA TYR A 362 -21.38 -15.12 -36.44
C TYR A 362 -20.01 -15.10 -35.72
N LYS A 363 -18.91 -14.88 -36.50
CA LYS A 363 -17.55 -14.78 -35.93
C LYS A 363 -17.38 -13.56 -35.02
N GLN A 364 -17.95 -12.40 -35.37
CA GLN A 364 -17.91 -11.22 -34.51
C GLN A 364 -18.70 -11.40 -33.20
N ARG A 365 -19.85 -12.08 -33.26
CA ARG A 365 -20.63 -12.44 -32.06
C ARG A 365 -19.87 -13.41 -31.16
N MET A 366 -19.20 -14.42 -31.75
CA MET A 366 -18.38 -15.36 -30.97
C MET A 366 -17.19 -14.71 -30.30
N LEU A 367 -16.45 -13.85 -31.04
CA LEU A 367 -15.30 -13.13 -30.47
C LEU A 367 -15.71 -12.18 -29.34
N LYS A 368 -16.86 -11.51 -29.49
CA LYS A 368 -17.39 -10.62 -28.46
C LYS A 368 -17.81 -11.40 -27.21
N ALA A 369 -18.45 -12.56 -27.40
CA ALA A 369 -18.83 -13.44 -26.29
C ALA A 369 -17.59 -14.02 -25.55
N GLU A 370 -16.52 -14.34 -26.28
CA GLU A 370 -15.28 -14.85 -25.68
C GLU A 370 -14.55 -13.77 -24.86
N LEU A 371 -14.52 -12.52 -25.34
CA LEU A 371 -13.96 -11.37 -24.61
C LEU A 371 -14.77 -11.06 -23.35
N GLU A 372 -16.10 -11.09 -23.44
CA GLU A 372 -16.96 -10.89 -22.27
C GLU A 372 -16.75 -12.00 -21.21
N LYS A 373 -16.60 -13.25 -21.66
CA LYS A 373 -16.33 -14.37 -20.75
C LYS A 373 -14.99 -14.22 -20.03
N LYS A 374 -13.91 -13.88 -20.75
CA LYS A 374 -12.59 -13.64 -20.15
C LYS A 374 -12.60 -12.49 -19.13
N ALA A 375 -13.31 -11.40 -19.45
CA ALA A 375 -13.43 -10.28 -18.51
C ALA A 375 -14.17 -10.66 -17.21
N ILE A 376 -15.15 -11.54 -17.30
CA ILE A 376 -15.87 -12.05 -16.12
C ILE A 376 -14.97 -12.97 -15.28
N GLU A 377 -14.22 -13.87 -15.92
CA GLU A 377 -13.27 -14.77 -15.26
C GLU A 377 -12.16 -13.98 -14.54
N GLU A 378 -11.61 -12.98 -15.19
CA GLU A 378 -10.56 -12.11 -14.61
C GLU A 378 -11.06 -11.31 -13.40
N LYS A 379 -12.27 -10.78 -13.48
CA LYS A 379 -12.90 -10.06 -12.36
C LYS A 379 -13.19 -10.97 -11.17
N ASN A 380 -13.56 -12.22 -11.44
CA ASN A 380 -13.77 -13.21 -10.39
C ASN A 380 -12.47 -13.60 -9.70
N LEU A 381 -11.40 -13.78 -10.47
CA LEU A 381 -10.07 -14.09 -9.94
C LEU A 381 -9.49 -12.95 -9.08
N GLN A 382 -9.65 -11.71 -9.54
CA GLN A 382 -9.24 -10.53 -8.76
C GLN A 382 -9.99 -10.44 -7.42
N ARG A 383 -11.29 -10.73 -7.44
CA ARG A 383 -12.11 -10.75 -6.21
C ARG A 383 -11.66 -11.85 -5.26
N GLU A 384 -11.29 -13.01 -5.78
CA GLU A 384 -10.76 -14.12 -4.97
C GLU A 384 -9.40 -13.77 -4.34
N VAL A 385 -8.49 -13.16 -5.09
CA VAL A 385 -7.19 -12.68 -4.58
C VAL A 385 -7.38 -11.63 -3.48
N GLN A 386 -8.31 -10.71 -3.69
CA GLN A 386 -8.60 -9.64 -2.71
C GLN A 386 -9.15 -10.22 -1.39
N LEU A 387 -10.05 -11.19 -1.48
CA LEU A 387 -10.60 -11.88 -0.31
C LEU A 387 -9.52 -12.66 0.45
N LYS A 388 -8.67 -13.38 -0.26
CA LYS A 388 -7.56 -14.15 0.33
C LYS A 388 -6.53 -13.24 1.01
N THR A 389 -6.21 -12.11 0.37
CA THR A 389 -5.22 -11.16 0.91
C THR A 389 -5.75 -10.43 2.16
N SER A 390 -7.03 -10.02 2.14
CA SER A 390 -7.63 -9.35 3.31
C SER A 390 -7.80 -10.29 4.50
N SER A 391 -8.14 -11.55 4.27
CA SER A 391 -8.25 -12.57 5.31
C SER A 391 -6.89 -12.91 5.93
N LEU A 392 -5.85 -13.02 5.11
CA LEU A 392 -4.48 -13.28 5.57
C LEU A 392 -3.92 -12.12 6.40
N SER A 393 -4.18 -10.87 5.98
CA SER A 393 -3.75 -9.68 6.70
C SER A 393 -4.41 -9.56 8.08
N ARG A 394 -5.72 -9.83 8.16
CA ARG A 394 -6.43 -9.85 9.45
C ARG A 394 -5.94 -10.95 10.37
N TYR A 395 -5.72 -12.15 9.83
CA TYR A 395 -5.20 -13.28 10.61
C TYR A 395 -3.79 -13.01 11.17
N SER A 396 -2.91 -12.43 10.34
CA SER A 396 -1.57 -12.03 10.76
C SER A 396 -1.59 -10.95 11.86
N LEU A 397 -2.49 -9.96 11.74
CA LEU A 397 -2.64 -8.91 12.74
C LEU A 397 -3.15 -9.46 14.07
N HIS A 398 -4.10 -10.38 14.03
CA HIS A 398 -4.68 -11.02 15.21
C HIS A 398 -3.64 -11.90 15.95
N LEU A 399 -2.84 -12.67 15.21
CA LEU A 399 -1.70 -13.42 15.75
C LEU A 399 -0.67 -12.51 16.43
N SER A 400 -0.36 -11.38 15.81
CA SER A 400 0.60 -10.40 16.34
C SER A 400 0.10 -9.75 17.64
N GLN A 401 -1.17 -9.36 17.69
CA GLN A 401 -1.78 -8.80 18.91
C GLN A 401 -1.82 -9.84 20.04
N LYS A 402 -2.19 -11.07 19.74
CA LYS A 402 -2.24 -12.17 20.71
C LYS A 402 -0.86 -12.50 21.29
N ASN A 403 0.18 -12.55 20.42
CA ASN A 403 1.55 -12.76 20.88
C ASN A 403 2.07 -11.63 21.76
N LYS A 404 1.70 -10.37 21.45
CA LYS A 404 2.07 -9.21 22.27
C LYS A 404 1.42 -9.26 23.65
N ILE A 405 0.15 -9.60 23.73
CA ILE A 405 -0.58 -9.77 25.01
C ILE A 405 0.06 -10.90 25.83
N LEU A 406 0.42 -12.00 25.20
CA LEU A 406 1.09 -13.13 25.89
C LEU A 406 2.47 -12.76 26.41
N LEU A 407 3.24 -11.94 25.68
CA LEU A 407 4.54 -11.44 26.10
C LEU A 407 4.42 -10.46 27.28
N ASP A 408 3.45 -9.55 27.24
CA ASP A 408 3.17 -8.63 28.35
C ASP A 408 2.70 -9.37 29.61
N LEU A 409 1.86 -10.37 29.44
CA LEU A 409 1.43 -11.26 30.54
C LEU A 409 2.60 -12.05 31.12
N SER A 410 3.45 -12.63 30.27
CA SER A 410 4.65 -13.36 30.69
C SER A 410 5.61 -12.46 31.47
N SER A 411 5.86 -11.24 30.96
CA SER A 411 6.72 -10.25 31.62
C SER A 411 6.16 -9.79 32.97
N THR A 412 4.86 -9.58 33.04
CA THR A 412 4.16 -9.14 34.26
C THR A 412 4.14 -10.25 35.31
N LEU A 413 3.89 -11.48 34.90
CA LEU A 413 3.96 -12.67 35.78
C LEU A 413 5.39 -12.92 36.27
N THR A 414 6.40 -12.74 35.43
CA THR A 414 7.82 -12.87 35.83
C THR A 414 8.21 -11.80 36.85
N ASN A 415 7.75 -10.56 36.65
CA ASN A 415 7.95 -9.46 37.60
C ASN A 415 7.21 -9.67 38.95
N ILE A 416 6.10 -10.34 38.92
CA ILE A 416 5.33 -10.70 40.13
C ILE A 416 6.01 -11.86 40.87
N ALA A 417 6.52 -12.83 40.13
CA ALA A 417 7.23 -14.00 40.72
C ALA A 417 8.54 -13.62 41.42
N SER A 418 9.18 -12.51 41.02
CA SER A 418 10.43 -12.03 41.58
C SER A 418 10.30 -11.18 42.87
N ARG A 419 9.08 -10.82 43.30
CA ARG A 419 8.84 -9.98 44.48
C ARG A 419 8.05 -10.72 45.56
N LYS A 420 8.76 -11.16 46.58
CA LYS A 420 8.16 -11.66 47.82
C LYS A 420 7.52 -10.51 48.60
N ASN A 421 6.23 -10.25 48.42
CA ASN A 421 5.42 -9.52 49.40
C ASN A 421 3.89 -9.80 49.22
N MET A 422 3.18 -9.69 50.33
CA MET A 422 1.83 -10.18 50.62
C MET A 422 0.67 -9.60 49.78
N ASN A 423 0.96 -8.83 48.74
CA ASN A 423 -0.06 -8.25 47.85
C ASN A 423 -0.17 -8.95 46.48
N THR A 424 0.45 -10.11 46.37
CA THR A 424 0.60 -10.86 45.10
C THR A 424 -0.70 -11.56 44.70
N SER A 425 -1.50 -11.97 45.70
CA SER A 425 -2.73 -12.74 45.44
C SER A 425 -3.84 -11.87 44.78
N GLU A 426 -3.94 -10.59 45.15
CA GLU A 426 -4.93 -9.68 44.57
C GLU A 426 -4.55 -9.26 43.15
N LYS A 427 -3.27 -9.00 42.91
CA LYS A 427 -2.78 -8.70 41.56
C LYS A 427 -2.87 -9.89 40.61
N ILE A 428 -2.62 -11.10 41.10
CA ILE A 428 -2.82 -12.33 40.31
C ILE A 428 -4.31 -12.53 40.02
N LYS A 429 -5.21 -12.25 40.96
CA LYS A 429 -6.67 -12.34 40.73
C LYS A 429 -7.16 -11.30 39.73
N THR A 430 -6.57 -10.11 39.71
CA THR A 430 -6.90 -9.08 38.71
C THR A 430 -6.41 -9.48 37.32
N LEU A 431 -5.19 -9.97 37.21
CA LEU A 431 -4.63 -10.52 35.97
C LEU A 431 -5.41 -11.74 35.45
N VAL A 432 -5.81 -12.65 36.35
CA VAL A 432 -6.66 -13.79 35.98
C VAL A 432 -8.03 -13.31 35.48
N LYS A 433 -8.62 -12.28 36.12
CA LYS A 433 -9.88 -11.66 35.64
C LYS A 433 -9.71 -10.96 34.28
N GLU A 434 -8.59 -10.28 34.03
CA GLU A 434 -8.29 -9.69 32.71
C GLU A 434 -8.06 -10.77 31.65
N ILE A 435 -7.38 -11.84 32.01
CA ILE A 435 -7.22 -13.02 31.14
C ILE A 435 -8.58 -13.65 30.86
N ASP A 436 -9.40 -13.89 31.88
CA ASP A 436 -10.72 -14.47 31.74
C ASP A 436 -11.69 -13.57 30.96
N HIS A 437 -11.58 -12.24 31.09
CA HIS A 437 -12.38 -11.28 30.32
C HIS A 437 -11.98 -11.31 28.84
N ASN A 438 -10.70 -11.29 28.52
CA ASN A 438 -10.19 -11.46 27.15
C ASN A 438 -10.40 -12.88 26.59
N LEU A 439 -10.69 -13.85 27.47
CA LEU A 439 -11.03 -15.22 27.10
C LEU A 439 -12.53 -15.41 26.81
N GLN A 440 -13.40 -14.49 27.24
CA GLN A 440 -14.85 -14.58 27.08
C GLN A 440 -15.42 -13.93 25.81
N GLU A 441 -14.61 -13.30 24.97
CA GLU A 441 -15.11 -12.75 23.70
C GLU A 441 -15.44 -13.87 22.70
N GLU A 442 -16.70 -14.33 22.75
CA GLU A 442 -17.30 -15.26 21.75
C GLU A 442 -17.33 -14.69 20.32
N ASN A 443 -17.09 -13.40 20.17
CA ASN A 443 -17.12 -12.70 18.87
C ASN A 443 -16.09 -13.22 17.84
N GLU A 444 -14.97 -13.80 18.29
CA GLU A 444 -13.94 -14.35 17.41
C GLU A 444 -14.46 -15.51 16.54
N TRP A 445 -15.35 -16.35 17.11
CA TRP A 445 -15.93 -17.46 16.36
C TRP A 445 -17.01 -17.02 15.38
N ASP A 446 -17.76 -15.99 15.70
CA ASP A 446 -18.79 -15.47 14.81
C ASP A 446 -18.18 -14.75 13.61
N GLU A 447 -17.09 -14.02 13.82
CA GLU A 447 -16.30 -13.46 12.72
C GLU A 447 -15.66 -14.56 11.87
N PHE A 448 -15.00 -15.54 12.48
CA PHE A 448 -14.44 -16.68 11.76
C PHE A 448 -15.50 -17.43 10.97
N MET A 449 -16.66 -17.68 11.58
CA MET A 449 -17.81 -18.31 10.93
C MET A 449 -18.31 -17.50 9.73
N SER A 450 -18.33 -16.17 9.84
CA SER A 450 -18.73 -15.27 8.76
C SER A 450 -17.78 -15.38 7.58
N PHE A 451 -16.46 -15.28 7.83
CA PHE A 451 -15.42 -15.43 6.80
C PHE A 451 -15.40 -16.81 6.19
N PHE A 452 -15.51 -17.84 7.02
CA PHE A 452 -15.51 -19.21 6.53
C PHE A 452 -16.72 -19.48 5.62
N LYS A 453 -17.89 -18.95 5.98
CA LYS A 453 -19.11 -19.04 5.14
C LYS A 453 -18.95 -18.29 3.82
N GLU A 454 -18.24 -17.18 3.82
CA GLU A 454 -18.00 -16.40 2.60
C GLU A 454 -17.06 -17.12 1.64
N ILE A 455 -16.04 -17.80 2.18
CA ILE A 455 -15.05 -18.55 1.38
C ILE A 455 -15.60 -19.94 0.99
N HIS A 456 -16.38 -20.56 1.86
CA HIS A 456 -16.92 -21.91 1.68
C HIS A 456 -18.45 -21.95 1.87
N PRO A 457 -19.23 -21.25 1.03
CA PRO A 457 -20.67 -21.05 1.26
C PRO A 457 -21.48 -22.35 1.31
N GLU A 458 -21.06 -23.35 0.56
CA GLU A 458 -21.77 -24.64 0.48
C GLU A 458 -21.29 -25.68 1.50
N PHE A 459 -20.08 -25.49 2.08
CA PHE A 459 -19.48 -26.49 2.97
C PHE A 459 -20.35 -26.82 4.18
N ILE A 460 -20.82 -25.79 4.88
CA ILE A 460 -21.62 -26.00 6.11
C ILE A 460 -22.95 -26.66 5.78
N LYS A 461 -23.58 -26.29 4.66
CA LYS A 461 -24.82 -26.91 4.20
C LYS A 461 -24.60 -28.37 3.86
N LYS A 462 -23.56 -28.68 3.08
CA LYS A 462 -23.19 -30.04 2.71
C LYS A 462 -22.84 -30.88 3.92
N LEU A 463 -22.00 -30.36 4.80
CA LEU A 463 -21.61 -31.07 6.04
C LEU A 463 -22.81 -31.39 6.93
N SER A 464 -23.74 -30.44 7.05
CA SER A 464 -24.97 -30.63 7.84
C SER A 464 -25.96 -31.61 7.18
N SER A 465 -26.03 -31.64 5.83
CA SER A 465 -26.90 -32.54 5.13
C SER A 465 -26.41 -34.01 5.08
N LEU A 466 -25.08 -34.20 5.22
CA LEU A 466 -24.49 -35.55 5.19
C LEU A 466 -24.46 -36.22 6.56
N SER A 467 -24.73 -35.48 7.64
CA SER A 467 -24.74 -36.06 8.99
C SER A 467 -26.10 -36.72 9.32
N GLU A 468 -26.10 -37.96 9.76
CA GLU A 468 -27.31 -38.71 10.16
C GLU A 468 -28.03 -38.08 11.38
N ASN A 469 -27.29 -37.28 12.22
CA ASN A 469 -27.80 -36.56 13.37
C ASN A 469 -27.32 -35.10 13.32
N SER A 470 -28.08 -34.16 13.88
CA SER A 470 -27.68 -32.75 13.93
C SER A 470 -26.30 -32.59 14.57
N LEU A 471 -25.39 -31.90 13.89
CA LEU A 471 -24.07 -31.60 14.41
C LEU A 471 -24.16 -30.50 15.46
N SER A 472 -23.52 -30.71 16.59
CA SER A 472 -23.38 -29.68 17.63
C SER A 472 -22.51 -28.52 17.13
N PRO A 473 -22.62 -27.30 17.70
CA PRO A 473 -21.75 -26.18 17.36
C PRO A 473 -20.25 -26.53 17.44
N ALA A 474 -19.85 -27.34 18.42
CA ALA A 474 -18.47 -27.79 18.60
C ALA A 474 -18.02 -28.73 17.46
N GLU A 475 -18.89 -29.61 16.97
CA GLU A 475 -18.60 -30.51 15.86
C GLU A 475 -18.53 -29.75 14.53
N LEU A 476 -19.36 -28.71 14.34
CA LEU A 476 -19.28 -27.83 13.18
C LEU A 476 -17.96 -27.05 13.17
N ARG A 477 -17.57 -26.47 14.32
CA ARG A 477 -16.27 -25.77 14.48
C ARG A 477 -15.12 -26.70 14.14
N LEU A 478 -15.15 -27.93 14.64
CA LEU A 478 -14.14 -28.95 14.32
C LEU A 478 -14.10 -29.29 12.83
N GLY A 479 -15.24 -29.46 12.19
CA GLY A 479 -15.35 -29.74 10.75
C GLY A 479 -14.73 -28.62 9.90
N MET A 480 -14.98 -27.37 10.25
CA MET A 480 -14.42 -26.22 9.57
C MET A 480 -12.89 -26.13 9.70
N LEU A 481 -12.35 -26.37 10.91
CA LEU A 481 -10.92 -26.39 11.15
C LEU A 481 -10.22 -27.55 10.43
N LEU A 482 -10.89 -28.69 10.29
CA LEU A 482 -10.42 -29.82 9.50
C LEU A 482 -10.43 -29.51 7.99
N ARG A 483 -11.43 -28.77 7.50
CA ARG A 483 -11.46 -28.25 6.11
C ARG A 483 -10.25 -27.39 5.77
N LEU A 484 -9.76 -26.62 6.75
CA LEU A 484 -8.55 -25.81 6.62
C LEU A 484 -7.26 -26.63 6.76
N ASN A 485 -7.38 -27.94 6.80
CA ASN A 485 -6.25 -28.88 6.92
C ASN A 485 -5.35 -28.65 8.15
N LEU A 486 -5.94 -28.18 9.24
CA LEU A 486 -5.20 -27.93 10.48
C LEU A 486 -4.92 -29.22 11.25
N SER A 487 -3.73 -29.32 11.81
CA SER A 487 -3.32 -30.46 12.65
C SER A 487 -4.11 -30.52 13.97
N SER A 488 -4.20 -31.68 14.58
CA SER A 488 -4.86 -31.83 15.89
C SER A 488 -4.27 -30.96 17.00
N LYS A 489 -2.98 -30.59 16.92
CA LYS A 489 -2.33 -29.68 17.87
C LYS A 489 -2.79 -28.23 17.64
N GLU A 490 -2.87 -27.80 16.39
CA GLU A 490 -3.36 -26.47 16.02
C GLU A 490 -4.84 -26.32 16.38
N ILE A 491 -5.64 -27.32 16.04
CA ILE A 491 -7.07 -27.37 16.40
C ILE A 491 -7.24 -27.32 17.92
N ALA A 492 -6.43 -28.07 18.67
CA ALA A 492 -6.45 -28.06 20.13
C ALA A 492 -6.15 -26.66 20.69
N SER A 493 -5.18 -25.98 20.10
CA SER A 493 -4.82 -24.60 20.46
C SER A 493 -5.95 -23.62 20.16
N ILE A 494 -6.58 -23.75 18.99
CA ILE A 494 -7.67 -22.86 18.55
C ILE A 494 -8.94 -23.10 19.38
N LEU A 495 -9.30 -24.36 19.62
CA LEU A 495 -10.48 -24.74 20.41
C LEU A 495 -10.23 -24.71 21.92
N ARG A 496 -8.99 -24.46 22.35
CA ARG A 496 -8.59 -24.40 23.77
C ARG A 496 -8.90 -25.68 24.55
N VAL A 497 -8.63 -26.79 23.91
CA VAL A 497 -8.79 -28.13 24.50
C VAL A 497 -7.49 -28.91 24.40
N THR A 498 -7.40 -30.07 25.07
CA THR A 498 -6.25 -30.93 24.91
C THR A 498 -6.22 -31.62 23.55
N PRO A 499 -5.06 -31.92 22.98
CA PRO A 499 -4.96 -32.70 21.73
C PRO A 499 -5.70 -34.03 21.78
N ASP A 500 -5.77 -34.67 22.95
CA ASP A 500 -6.53 -35.90 23.14
C ASP A 500 -8.04 -35.67 23.09
N SER A 501 -8.53 -34.54 23.61
CA SER A 501 -9.93 -34.12 23.44
C SER A 501 -10.28 -33.92 21.96
N VAL A 502 -9.37 -33.33 21.17
CA VAL A 502 -9.56 -33.19 19.72
C VAL A 502 -9.62 -34.56 19.03
N ARG A 503 -8.76 -35.50 19.42
CA ARG A 503 -8.80 -36.89 18.90
C ARG A 503 -10.14 -37.56 19.14
N VAL A 504 -10.66 -37.44 20.37
CA VAL A 504 -11.98 -38.01 20.74
C VAL A 504 -13.08 -37.31 19.96
N ALA A 505 -13.02 -35.99 19.81
CA ALA A 505 -14.00 -35.21 19.02
C ALA A 505 -13.98 -35.60 17.52
N ARG A 506 -12.79 -35.80 16.94
CA ARG A 506 -12.63 -36.30 15.54
C ARG A 506 -13.23 -37.70 15.38
N TYR A 507 -13.02 -38.57 16.35
CA TYR A 507 -13.63 -39.91 16.33
C TYR A 507 -15.16 -39.84 16.36
N ARG A 508 -15.73 -38.99 17.24
CA ARG A 508 -17.18 -38.77 17.31
C ARG A 508 -17.75 -38.16 16.06
N LEU A 509 -17.08 -37.16 15.50
CA LEU A 509 -17.49 -36.52 14.24
C LEU A 509 -17.46 -37.51 13.08
N ARG A 510 -16.41 -38.33 13.00
CA ARG A 510 -16.30 -39.38 11.98
C ARG A 510 -17.48 -40.39 12.02
N LYS A 511 -17.97 -40.74 13.21
CA LYS A 511 -19.11 -41.67 13.38
C LYS A 511 -20.43 -41.09 12.92
N LYS A 512 -20.55 -39.79 12.81
CA LYS A 512 -21.78 -39.11 12.38
C LYS A 512 -21.82 -38.83 10.87
N LEU A 513 -20.75 -39.14 10.17
CA LEU A 513 -20.59 -38.86 8.74
C LEU A 513 -20.45 -40.14 7.95
N PRO A 514 -20.94 -40.17 6.72
CA PRO A 514 -20.86 -41.34 5.83
C PRO A 514 -19.46 -41.46 5.21
N ILE A 515 -18.47 -41.74 6.04
CA ILE A 515 -17.06 -41.84 5.64
C ILE A 515 -16.63 -43.29 5.58
N ASP A 516 -16.05 -43.73 4.45
CA ASP A 516 -15.53 -45.09 4.27
C ASP A 516 -14.42 -45.40 5.28
N GLN A 517 -14.27 -46.69 5.68
CA GLN A 517 -13.30 -47.11 6.71
C GLN A 517 -11.85 -46.78 6.34
N LYS A 518 -11.51 -46.64 5.06
CA LYS A 518 -10.18 -46.38 4.55
C LYS A 518 -9.88 -44.88 4.31
N GLU A 519 -10.90 -44.03 4.31
CA GLU A 519 -10.75 -42.60 4.01
C GLU A 519 -10.40 -41.80 5.29
N GLU A 520 -9.46 -40.89 5.21
CA GLU A 520 -9.15 -40.00 6.32
C GLU A 520 -10.17 -38.87 6.48
N LEU A 521 -10.61 -38.61 7.71
CA LEU A 521 -11.57 -37.56 8.03
C LEU A 521 -11.15 -36.17 7.49
N VAL A 522 -9.84 -35.89 7.48
CA VAL A 522 -9.32 -34.61 6.97
C VAL A 522 -9.53 -34.50 5.46
N ASN A 523 -9.17 -35.55 4.72
CA ASN A 523 -9.34 -35.57 3.26
C ASN A 523 -10.82 -35.42 2.88
N PHE A 524 -11.70 -36.17 3.55
CA PHE A 524 -13.14 -36.00 3.37
C PHE A 524 -13.62 -34.56 3.61
N MET A 525 -13.11 -33.88 4.65
CA MET A 525 -13.46 -32.49 4.93
C MET A 525 -12.88 -31.51 3.92
N VAL A 526 -11.71 -31.80 3.36
CA VAL A 526 -11.06 -30.96 2.33
C VAL A 526 -11.75 -31.12 0.99
N ASP A 527 -12.30 -32.28 0.68
CA ASP A 527 -12.96 -32.56 -0.60
C ASP A 527 -14.46 -32.18 -0.59
N LEU A 528 -15.07 -32.03 0.58
CA LEU A 528 -16.47 -31.66 0.76
C LEU A 528 -16.79 -30.24 0.30
#